data_1badb93e1b33877d7888fbd91306ed19
#
_entry.id   1badb93e1b33877d7888fbd91306ed19
#
_cell.length_a   1.000
_cell.length_b   1.000
_cell.length_c   1.000
_cell.angle_alpha   90.00
_cell.angle_beta   90.00
_cell.angle_gamma   90.00
#
_symmetry.space_group_name_H-M   'P 1'
#
loop_
_entity.id
_entity.type
_entity.pdbx_description
1 polymer ?
#
loop_
_entity_poly.entity_id
_entity_poly.type
_entity_poly.pdbx_seq_one_letter_code
_entity_poly.pdbx_strand_id
1 'polypeptide(L)'
;NISFVFVNPEKDMQRLLQKGLTPSRLTVKKKGVVSESVIVPWATIQYQNKIENISLLKESSQTTSQEEQLLNSIQNLEFSFIDGLKKIVFPKKKSIAVLTGNGELDDLQLYSFLKDLGRHYHLGKFTLDSVSTAPQKTLNQLDNYDLALVAKPSIAFSEQEKFVLDQYLLQGGKTLWLLDHVVAEMDSMSQKGSSLAFSRNLNLDDFFFRYGIRVNHNMVKDLYAAKISLATGNTGNRTNYENFLWYYHPLVTPSNRHPVSINLGSIKLQFPSAIDTLANAIQKTILLESSSLTKVVETPNFIELKAVNELPDPKIFRQGKKTLGILLEGNFTSAYKDRVPPFEFSDKRETGLPSKMILISD
;
A
#
# COMPACT_ATOMS: atom_id res chain seq x y z
N ASN A 1 -21.33 24.17 -15.71
CA ASN A 1 -20.30 24.48 -16.71
C ASN A 1 -18.96 24.66 -15.99
N ILE A 2 -17.90 24.09 -16.58
CA ILE A 2 -16.51 24.27 -16.10
C ILE A 2 -15.83 25.23 -17.07
N SER A 3 -15.19 26.28 -16.56
CA SER A 3 -14.37 27.19 -17.34
C SER A 3 -12.90 26.96 -17.04
N PHE A 4 -12.06 26.96 -18.08
CA PHE A 4 -10.61 26.82 -17.97
C PHE A 4 -9.95 28.18 -18.21
N VAL A 5 -9.04 28.57 -17.32
CA VAL A 5 -8.22 29.77 -17.43
C VAL A 5 -6.76 29.38 -17.36
N PHE A 6 -6.01 29.72 -18.41
CA PHE A 6 -4.55 29.51 -18.41
C PHE A 6 -3.85 30.75 -17.85
N VAL A 7 -2.94 30.53 -16.91
CA VAL A 7 -2.19 31.59 -16.24
C VAL A 7 -0.72 31.47 -16.63
N ASN A 8 -0.11 32.60 -17.06
CA ASN A 8 1.33 32.63 -17.31
C ASN A 8 2.06 32.73 -15.96
N PRO A 9 2.88 31.72 -15.57
CA PRO A 9 3.55 31.69 -14.27
C PRO A 9 4.63 32.79 -14.10
N GLU A 10 5.21 33.30 -15.19
CA GLU A 10 6.29 34.30 -15.13
C GLU A 10 5.89 35.59 -14.41
N LYS A 11 4.61 36.01 -14.58
CA LYS A 11 4.12 37.25 -14.00
C LYS A 11 3.76 37.17 -12.51
N ASP A 12 3.52 35.98 -12.01
CA ASP A 12 2.94 35.74 -10.68
C ASP A 12 3.73 34.71 -9.84
N MET A 13 4.99 34.42 -10.18
CA MET A 13 5.78 33.33 -9.59
C MET A 13 5.80 33.38 -8.05
N GLN A 14 6.02 34.54 -7.46
CA GLN A 14 6.03 34.67 -5.98
C GLN A 14 4.69 34.32 -5.36
N ARG A 15 3.60 34.74 -5.98
CA ARG A 15 2.22 34.44 -5.51
C ARG A 15 1.90 32.96 -5.64
N LEU A 16 2.39 32.30 -6.70
CA LEU A 16 2.22 30.86 -6.91
C LEU A 16 2.97 30.05 -5.85
N LEU A 17 4.21 30.44 -5.54
CA LEU A 17 5.02 29.83 -4.48
C LEU A 17 4.35 29.96 -3.10
N GLN A 18 3.80 31.14 -2.78
CA GLN A 18 3.07 31.37 -1.52
C GLN A 18 1.82 30.48 -1.39
N LYS A 19 1.22 30.07 -2.53
CA LYS A 19 0.10 29.12 -2.58
C LYS A 19 0.55 27.66 -2.56
N GLY A 20 1.85 27.38 -2.41
CA GLY A 20 2.42 26.03 -2.42
C GLY A 20 2.54 25.40 -3.81
N LEU A 21 2.42 26.20 -4.88
CA LEU A 21 2.54 25.71 -6.27
C LEU A 21 4.02 25.75 -6.68
N THR A 22 4.71 24.66 -6.47
CA THR A 22 6.15 24.55 -6.71
C THR A 22 6.48 24.40 -8.19
N PRO A 23 7.50 25.12 -8.71
CA PRO A 23 7.96 24.94 -10.08
C PRO A 23 8.74 23.64 -10.23
N SER A 24 8.72 23.08 -11.44
CA SER A 24 9.53 21.94 -11.85
C SER A 24 10.38 22.30 -13.06
N ARG A 25 11.58 21.71 -13.18
CA ARG A 25 12.45 21.88 -14.34
C ARG A 25 12.27 20.70 -15.27
N LEU A 26 11.99 20.99 -16.53
CA LEU A 26 11.96 19.99 -17.61
C LEU A 26 13.12 20.23 -18.57
N THR A 27 13.86 19.18 -18.86
CA THR A 27 14.90 19.17 -19.89
C THR A 27 14.30 18.68 -21.20
N VAL A 28 14.26 19.54 -22.19
CA VAL A 28 13.74 19.20 -23.53
C VAL A 28 14.88 19.08 -24.51
N LYS A 29 15.03 17.91 -25.12
CA LYS A 29 15.96 17.70 -26.24
C LYS A 29 15.22 17.90 -27.57
N LYS A 30 15.51 18.98 -28.27
CA LYS A 30 14.96 19.24 -29.63
C LYS A 30 16.08 19.45 -30.63
N LYS A 31 16.13 18.60 -31.64
CA LYS A 31 17.14 18.67 -32.75
C LYS A 31 18.59 18.79 -32.27
N GLY A 32 18.97 18.00 -31.23
CA GLY A 32 20.33 18.01 -30.66
C GLY A 32 20.63 19.16 -29.69
N VAL A 33 19.72 20.09 -29.50
CA VAL A 33 19.85 21.18 -28.52
C VAL A 33 19.10 20.75 -27.24
N VAL A 34 19.80 20.83 -26.10
CA VAL A 34 19.23 20.62 -24.79
C VAL A 34 18.80 21.98 -24.23
N SER A 35 17.52 22.15 -23.98
CA SER A 35 16.99 23.35 -23.32
C SER A 35 16.31 22.97 -22.01
N GLU A 36 16.53 23.77 -20.96
CA GLU A 36 15.77 23.64 -19.71
C GLU A 36 14.62 24.65 -19.71
N SER A 37 13.44 24.20 -19.35
CA SER A 37 12.27 25.03 -19.16
C SER A 37 11.74 24.88 -17.74
N VAL A 38 11.47 26.00 -17.08
CA VAL A 38 10.79 26.03 -15.77
C VAL A 38 9.28 26.05 -16.03
N ILE A 39 8.58 25.07 -15.52
CA ILE A 39 7.12 24.98 -15.60
C ILE A 39 6.52 24.97 -14.19
N VAL A 40 5.26 25.40 -14.05
CA VAL A 40 4.47 25.26 -12.84
C VAL A 40 3.33 24.28 -13.15
N PRO A 41 3.57 22.96 -12.97
CA PRO A 41 2.64 21.91 -13.40
C PRO A 41 1.52 21.72 -12.39
N TRP A 42 0.72 22.75 -12.18
CA TRP A 42 -0.39 22.76 -11.23
C TRP A 42 -1.66 23.30 -11.87
N ALA A 43 -2.79 22.78 -11.40
CA ALA A 43 -4.11 23.36 -11.65
C ALA A 43 -4.76 23.74 -10.31
N THR A 44 -5.46 24.85 -10.30
CA THR A 44 -6.25 25.27 -9.14
C THR A 44 -7.72 25.16 -9.51
N ILE A 45 -8.48 24.36 -8.76
CA ILE A 45 -9.93 24.25 -8.89
C ILE A 45 -10.56 25.18 -7.84
N GLN A 46 -11.50 25.99 -8.29
CA GLN A 46 -12.30 26.83 -7.41
C GLN A 46 -13.78 26.50 -7.58
N TYR A 47 -14.46 26.27 -6.48
CA TYR A 47 -15.91 26.08 -6.44
C TYR A 47 -16.49 26.73 -5.18
N GLN A 48 -17.40 27.68 -5.36
CA GLN A 48 -17.87 28.53 -4.28
C GLN A 48 -16.69 29.21 -3.56
N ASN A 49 -16.56 29.03 -2.24
CA ASN A 49 -15.48 29.60 -1.42
C ASN A 49 -14.33 28.62 -1.16
N LYS A 50 -14.32 27.47 -1.84
CA LYS A 50 -13.29 26.42 -1.68
C LYS A 50 -12.32 26.45 -2.82
N ILE A 51 -11.03 26.21 -2.51
CA ILE A 51 -9.94 26.12 -3.47
C ILE A 51 -9.17 24.82 -3.22
N GLU A 52 -8.89 24.09 -4.28
CA GLU A 52 -8.03 22.90 -4.25
C GLU A 52 -6.93 23.02 -5.31
N ASN A 53 -5.70 22.75 -4.92
CA ASN A 53 -4.56 22.74 -5.81
C ASN A 53 -4.21 21.30 -6.20
N ILE A 54 -4.10 21.03 -7.48
CA ILE A 54 -3.82 19.72 -8.05
C ILE A 54 -2.46 19.76 -8.71
N SER A 55 -1.57 18.83 -8.34
CA SER A 55 -0.34 18.61 -9.08
C SER A 55 -0.67 17.86 -10.38
N LEU A 56 -0.25 18.41 -11.51
CA LEU A 56 -0.37 17.78 -12.83
C LEU A 56 0.85 16.91 -13.18
N LEU A 57 1.95 17.09 -12.45
CA LEU A 57 3.15 16.26 -12.58
C LEU A 57 3.21 15.29 -11.39
N LYS A 58 3.19 13.98 -11.68
CA LYS A 58 3.38 12.97 -10.63
C LYS A 58 4.81 12.98 -10.10
N GLU A 59 4.94 12.79 -8.80
CA GLU A 59 6.23 12.50 -8.20
C GLU A 59 6.80 11.21 -8.82
N SER A 60 8.08 11.26 -9.20
CA SER A 60 8.78 10.10 -9.75
C SER A 60 9.73 9.50 -8.72
N SER A 61 9.93 8.19 -8.79
CA SER A 61 11.04 7.56 -8.06
C SER A 61 12.37 8.00 -8.68
N GLN A 62 13.45 7.93 -7.91
CA GLN A 62 14.81 8.29 -8.39
C GLN A 62 15.27 7.48 -9.64
N THR A 63 14.57 6.39 -9.95
CA THR A 63 14.87 5.50 -11.08
C THR A 63 14.03 5.75 -12.33
N THR A 64 13.04 6.67 -12.27
CA THR A 64 12.11 6.94 -13.37
C THR A 64 12.67 8.04 -14.28
N SER A 65 12.67 7.82 -15.59
CA SER A 65 13.08 8.86 -16.55
C SER A 65 12.06 10.02 -16.59
N GLN A 66 12.50 11.22 -17.02
CA GLN A 66 11.59 12.36 -17.20
C GLN A 66 10.48 12.08 -18.22
N GLU A 67 10.76 11.31 -19.26
CA GLU A 67 9.78 10.92 -20.27
C GLU A 67 8.71 9.99 -19.69
N GLU A 68 9.11 9.00 -18.90
CA GLU A 68 8.18 8.10 -18.18
C GLU A 68 7.36 8.87 -17.15
N GLN A 69 7.97 9.81 -16.43
CA GLN A 69 7.25 10.68 -15.51
C GLN A 69 6.18 11.51 -16.22
N LEU A 70 6.49 12.07 -17.38
CA LEU A 70 5.55 12.86 -18.15
C LEU A 70 4.40 11.98 -18.68
N LEU A 71 4.70 10.82 -19.25
CA LEU A 71 3.69 9.87 -19.73
C LEU A 71 2.76 9.42 -18.61
N ASN A 72 3.30 9.04 -17.46
CA ASN A 72 2.53 8.67 -16.28
C ASN A 72 1.64 9.83 -15.78
N SER A 73 2.14 11.06 -15.87
CA SER A 73 1.38 12.25 -15.47
C SER A 73 0.22 12.51 -16.43
N ILE A 74 0.41 12.37 -17.73
CA ILE A 74 -0.64 12.51 -18.74
C ILE A 74 -1.72 11.43 -18.55
N GLN A 75 -1.34 10.18 -18.34
CA GLN A 75 -2.29 9.07 -18.10
C GLN A 75 -3.13 9.28 -16.84
N ASN A 76 -2.58 9.96 -15.84
CA ASN A 76 -3.27 10.22 -14.57
C ASN A 76 -3.98 11.59 -14.51
N LEU A 77 -3.97 12.36 -15.59
CA LEU A 77 -4.51 13.71 -15.59
C LEU A 77 -5.99 13.75 -15.26
N GLU A 78 -6.78 12.89 -15.89
CA GLU A 78 -8.23 12.76 -15.65
C GLU A 78 -8.51 12.43 -14.18
N PHE A 79 -7.81 11.45 -13.64
CA PHE A 79 -7.93 11.08 -12.22
C PHE A 79 -7.63 12.27 -11.31
N SER A 80 -6.54 13.01 -11.56
CA SER A 80 -6.14 14.17 -10.75
C SER A 80 -7.21 15.25 -10.73
N PHE A 81 -7.83 15.55 -11.87
CA PHE A 81 -8.91 16.53 -11.95
C PHE A 81 -10.19 16.05 -11.26
N ILE A 82 -10.61 14.80 -11.48
CA ILE A 82 -11.79 14.23 -10.85
C ILE A 82 -11.62 14.16 -9.33
N ASP A 83 -10.44 13.77 -8.86
CA ASP A 83 -10.08 13.71 -7.45
C ASP A 83 -10.19 15.09 -6.78
N GLY A 84 -9.60 16.13 -7.40
CA GLY A 84 -9.69 17.50 -6.93
C GLY A 84 -11.13 18.05 -6.91
N LEU A 85 -11.91 17.77 -7.97
CA LEU A 85 -13.32 18.13 -8.01
C LEU A 85 -14.12 17.43 -6.91
N LYS A 86 -13.88 16.13 -6.71
CA LYS A 86 -14.55 15.35 -5.66
C LYS A 86 -14.29 15.92 -4.26
N LYS A 87 -13.05 16.32 -3.98
CA LYS A 87 -12.66 16.93 -2.68
C LYS A 87 -13.41 18.22 -2.39
N ILE A 88 -13.58 19.06 -3.40
CA ILE A 88 -14.25 20.35 -3.24
C ILE A 88 -15.77 20.20 -3.09
N VAL A 89 -16.36 19.31 -3.89
CA VAL A 89 -17.83 19.17 -3.98
C VAL A 89 -18.38 18.30 -2.86
N PHE A 90 -17.69 17.22 -2.51
CA PHE A 90 -18.21 16.25 -1.53
C PHE A 90 -17.48 16.38 -0.19
N PRO A 91 -18.22 16.59 0.90
CA PRO A 91 -17.62 16.54 2.24
C PRO A 91 -17.17 15.12 2.58
N LYS A 92 -16.14 15.02 3.43
CA LYS A 92 -15.75 13.76 4.04
C LYS A 92 -16.90 13.21 4.86
N LYS A 93 -17.28 11.95 4.65
CA LYS A 93 -18.39 11.31 5.38
C LYS A 93 -17.96 10.07 6.16
N LYS A 94 -16.79 9.50 5.81
CA LYS A 94 -16.31 8.24 6.37
C LYS A 94 -15.07 8.45 7.21
N SER A 95 -14.91 7.58 8.20
CA SER A 95 -13.80 7.59 9.14
C SER A 95 -12.99 6.29 9.07
N ILE A 96 -11.68 6.43 9.24
CA ILE A 96 -10.72 5.32 9.24
C ILE A 96 -10.00 5.32 10.59
N ALA A 97 -10.06 4.18 11.30
CA ALA A 97 -9.21 3.90 12.45
C ALA A 97 -7.85 3.42 11.94
N VAL A 98 -6.79 4.17 12.20
CA VAL A 98 -5.42 3.74 11.99
C VAL A 98 -4.95 3.04 13.25
N LEU A 99 -4.84 1.71 13.18
CA LEU A 99 -4.46 0.89 14.33
C LEU A 99 -3.00 1.13 14.70
N THR A 100 -2.76 1.15 16.02
CA THR A 100 -1.45 1.27 16.63
C THR A 100 -1.44 0.43 17.92
N GLY A 101 -0.25 -0.05 18.33
CA GLY A 101 -0.10 -0.88 19.55
C GLY A 101 0.51 -2.25 19.27
N ASN A 102 0.30 -2.81 18.06
CA ASN A 102 0.90 -4.08 17.64
C ASN A 102 2.16 -3.88 16.80
N GLY A 103 2.90 -2.79 17.03
CA GLY A 103 4.15 -2.50 16.34
C GLY A 103 3.97 -2.15 14.87
N GLU A 104 2.87 -1.51 14.52
CA GLU A 104 2.60 -0.96 13.19
C GLU A 104 3.58 0.17 12.85
N LEU A 105 3.64 0.52 11.57
CA LEU A 105 4.46 1.63 11.10
C LEU A 105 4.08 2.95 11.78
N ASP A 106 5.09 3.76 12.09
CA ASP A 106 4.89 5.06 12.71
C ASP A 106 4.34 6.13 11.72
N ASP A 107 3.98 7.29 12.27
CA ASP A 107 3.40 8.38 11.49
C ASP A 107 4.33 8.92 10.41
N LEU A 108 5.64 8.88 10.64
CA LEU A 108 6.63 9.38 9.68
C LEU A 108 6.70 8.45 8.46
N GLN A 109 6.70 7.14 8.72
CA GLN A 109 6.72 6.11 7.68
C GLN A 109 5.41 6.12 6.86
N LEU A 110 4.27 6.36 7.52
CA LEU A 110 2.95 6.43 6.89
C LEU A 110 2.57 7.82 6.38
N TYR A 111 3.42 8.85 6.57
CA TYR A 111 3.05 10.26 6.38
C TYR A 111 2.38 10.54 5.03
N SER A 112 2.99 10.15 3.93
CA SER A 112 2.45 10.42 2.59
C SER A 112 1.13 9.70 2.37
N PHE A 113 1.02 8.44 2.79
CA PHE A 113 -0.18 7.62 2.67
C PHE A 113 -1.34 8.20 3.50
N LEU A 114 -1.10 8.51 4.77
CA LEU A 114 -2.12 9.09 5.65
C LEU A 114 -2.52 10.50 5.22
N LYS A 115 -1.58 11.29 4.71
CA LYS A 115 -1.86 12.61 4.14
C LYS A 115 -2.84 12.51 2.97
N ASP A 116 -2.64 11.57 2.07
CA ASP A 116 -3.52 11.36 0.91
C ASP A 116 -4.89 10.80 1.32
N LEU A 117 -4.94 9.82 2.22
CA LEU A 117 -6.21 9.34 2.80
C LEU A 117 -6.95 10.46 3.54
N GLY A 118 -6.24 11.27 4.30
CA GLY A 118 -6.80 12.40 5.06
C GLY A 118 -7.47 13.46 4.21
N ARG A 119 -7.22 13.49 2.90
CA ARG A 119 -7.95 14.37 1.97
C ARG A 119 -9.39 13.94 1.76
N HIS A 120 -9.69 12.64 1.89
CA HIS A 120 -11.00 12.05 1.59
C HIS A 120 -11.75 11.53 2.81
N TYR A 121 -11.02 11.16 3.86
CA TYR A 121 -11.52 10.48 5.04
C TYR A 121 -11.15 11.23 6.32
N HIS A 122 -11.94 11.05 7.38
CA HIS A 122 -11.53 11.42 8.73
C HIS A 122 -10.64 10.30 9.26
N LEU A 123 -9.42 10.63 9.68
CA LEU A 123 -8.48 9.66 10.24
C LEU A 123 -8.42 9.81 11.74
N GLY A 124 -8.45 8.69 12.47
CA GLY A 124 -8.22 8.65 13.90
C GLY A 124 -7.25 7.52 14.25
N LYS A 125 -6.30 7.78 15.15
CA LYS A 125 -5.50 6.71 15.74
C LYS A 125 -6.35 5.90 16.68
N PHE A 126 -6.15 4.60 16.67
CA PHE A 126 -6.89 3.67 17.52
C PHE A 126 -5.94 2.59 18.06
N THR A 127 -6.04 2.30 19.35
CA THR A 127 -5.26 1.22 19.97
C THR A 127 -6.18 0.17 20.57
N LEU A 128 -5.75 -1.07 20.54
CA LEU A 128 -6.42 -2.22 21.17
C LEU A 128 -5.94 -2.48 22.60
N ASP A 129 -5.03 -1.67 23.16
CA ASP A 129 -4.43 -1.89 24.49
C ASP A 129 -5.46 -2.02 25.62
N SER A 130 -6.61 -1.36 25.48
CA SER A 130 -7.69 -1.42 26.49
C SER A 130 -8.56 -2.68 26.42
N VAL A 131 -8.32 -3.57 25.46
CA VAL A 131 -9.16 -4.76 25.24
C VAL A 131 -9.18 -5.67 26.45
N SER A 132 -8.06 -5.84 27.13
CA SER A 132 -7.97 -6.71 28.33
C SER A 132 -8.83 -6.23 29.51
N THR A 133 -9.09 -4.94 29.61
CA THR A 133 -9.82 -4.33 30.77
C THR A 133 -11.23 -3.86 30.42
N ALA A 134 -11.45 -3.46 29.15
CA ALA A 134 -12.71 -2.87 28.71
C ALA A 134 -13.06 -3.30 27.26
N PRO A 135 -13.24 -4.61 27.00
CA PRO A 135 -13.40 -5.12 25.62
C PRO A 135 -14.64 -4.56 24.92
N GLN A 136 -15.80 -4.52 25.60
CA GLN A 136 -17.04 -3.97 25.02
C GLN A 136 -16.91 -2.49 24.66
N LYS A 137 -16.26 -1.70 25.53
CA LYS A 137 -16.01 -0.29 25.27
C LYS A 137 -15.08 -0.10 24.06
N THR A 138 -14.05 -0.92 23.96
CA THR A 138 -13.09 -0.88 22.84
C THR A 138 -13.79 -1.20 21.53
N LEU A 139 -14.62 -2.25 21.48
CA LEU A 139 -15.43 -2.58 20.30
C LEU A 139 -16.37 -1.44 19.91
N ASN A 140 -17.14 -0.91 20.88
CA ASN A 140 -18.08 0.19 20.62
C ASN A 140 -17.38 1.46 20.12
N GLN A 141 -16.14 1.70 20.54
CA GLN A 141 -15.34 2.82 20.04
C GLN A 141 -14.83 2.55 18.61
N LEU A 142 -14.45 1.32 18.31
CA LEU A 142 -14.00 0.94 16.97
C LEU A 142 -15.15 0.98 15.95
N ASP A 143 -16.37 0.65 16.37
CA ASP A 143 -17.57 0.70 15.53
C ASP A 143 -17.95 2.10 15.05
N ASN A 144 -17.38 3.15 15.64
CA ASN A 144 -17.53 4.52 15.13
C ASN A 144 -16.71 4.78 13.85
N TYR A 145 -15.89 3.84 13.45
CA TYR A 145 -15.09 3.94 12.23
C TYR A 145 -15.64 3.01 11.14
N ASP A 146 -15.64 3.48 9.90
CA ASP A 146 -16.07 2.68 8.74
C ASP A 146 -15.04 1.64 8.30
N LEU A 147 -13.76 1.86 8.64
CA LEU A 147 -12.64 0.99 8.27
C LEU A 147 -11.56 1.00 9.34
N ALA A 148 -11.02 -0.16 9.65
CA ALA A 148 -9.81 -0.34 10.43
C ALA A 148 -8.62 -0.66 9.51
N LEU A 149 -7.58 0.17 9.59
CA LEU A 149 -6.33 0.03 8.85
C LEU A 149 -5.26 -0.54 9.77
N VAL A 150 -4.69 -1.68 9.39
CA VAL A 150 -3.54 -2.32 10.06
C VAL A 150 -2.35 -2.28 9.10
N ALA A 151 -1.31 -1.52 9.45
CA ALA A 151 -0.19 -1.25 8.57
C ALA A 151 1.12 -1.85 9.10
N LYS A 152 1.53 -2.98 8.55
CA LYS A 152 2.78 -3.72 8.87
C LYS A 152 2.97 -3.96 10.38
N PRO A 153 2.05 -4.64 11.06
CA PRO A 153 2.20 -4.97 12.46
C PRO A 153 3.44 -5.86 12.65
N SER A 154 4.15 -5.65 13.74
CA SER A 154 5.37 -6.42 14.06
C SER A 154 5.26 -7.21 15.36
N ILE A 155 4.24 -6.95 16.16
CA ILE A 155 3.93 -7.63 17.44
C ILE A 155 2.69 -8.49 17.23
N ALA A 156 2.71 -9.69 17.80
CA ALA A 156 1.60 -10.65 17.73
C ALA A 156 0.33 -10.11 18.38
N PHE A 157 -0.80 -10.32 17.72
CA PHE A 157 -2.11 -10.02 18.26
C PHE A 157 -2.49 -11.04 19.34
N SER A 158 -3.00 -10.55 20.45
CA SER A 158 -3.61 -11.40 21.49
C SER A 158 -4.95 -11.97 21.01
N GLU A 159 -5.42 -13.05 21.61
CA GLU A 159 -6.75 -13.61 21.32
C GLU A 159 -7.87 -12.59 21.57
N GLN A 160 -7.68 -11.72 22.55
CA GLN A 160 -8.64 -10.67 22.89
C GLN A 160 -8.73 -9.61 21.78
N GLU A 161 -7.60 -9.16 21.25
CA GLU A 161 -7.53 -8.19 20.15
C GLU A 161 -8.12 -8.78 18.87
N LYS A 162 -7.75 -10.03 18.52
CA LYS A 162 -8.33 -10.73 17.38
C LYS A 162 -9.85 -10.84 17.50
N PHE A 163 -10.37 -11.13 18.69
CA PHE A 163 -11.81 -11.26 18.90
C PHE A 163 -12.56 -9.92 18.75
N VAL A 164 -11.98 -8.79 19.18
CA VAL A 164 -12.56 -7.47 18.92
C VAL A 164 -12.59 -7.18 17.42
N LEU A 165 -11.49 -7.46 16.69
CA LEU A 165 -11.44 -7.25 15.23
C LEU A 165 -12.40 -8.19 14.47
N ASP A 166 -12.57 -9.43 14.94
CA ASP A 166 -13.57 -10.36 14.43
C ASP A 166 -14.98 -9.79 14.57
N GLN A 167 -15.35 -9.37 15.78
CA GLN A 167 -16.69 -8.83 16.02
C GLN A 167 -16.94 -7.50 15.30
N TYR A 168 -15.93 -6.64 15.20
CA TYR A 168 -16.00 -5.43 14.40
C TYR A 168 -16.32 -5.75 12.91
N LEU A 169 -15.62 -6.73 12.33
CA LEU A 169 -15.89 -7.19 10.96
C LEU A 169 -17.31 -7.76 10.82
N LEU A 170 -17.78 -8.52 11.81
CA LEU A 170 -19.11 -9.14 11.82
C LEU A 170 -20.23 -8.11 12.03
N GLN A 171 -19.96 -6.98 12.63
CA GLN A 171 -20.90 -5.86 12.77
C GLN A 171 -20.99 -4.98 11.50
N GLY A 172 -20.21 -5.32 10.46
CA GLY A 172 -20.21 -4.62 9.17
C GLY A 172 -19.06 -3.63 8.99
N GLY A 173 -18.17 -3.53 9.97
CA GLY A 173 -16.91 -2.82 9.89
C GLY A 173 -16.03 -3.40 8.79
N LYS A 174 -15.17 -2.59 8.17
CA LYS A 174 -14.27 -3.03 7.10
C LYS A 174 -12.83 -3.01 7.56
N THR A 175 -12.00 -3.87 6.97
CA THR A 175 -10.58 -3.92 7.34
C THR A 175 -9.67 -3.84 6.12
N LEU A 176 -8.56 -3.14 6.27
CA LEU A 176 -7.46 -3.11 5.32
C LEU A 176 -6.19 -3.56 6.05
N TRP A 177 -5.64 -4.67 5.60
CA TRP A 177 -4.45 -5.28 6.15
C TRP A 177 -3.30 -5.14 5.15
N LEU A 178 -2.22 -4.49 5.57
CA LEU A 178 -0.94 -4.46 4.89
C LEU A 178 0.01 -5.30 5.74
N LEU A 179 0.27 -6.54 5.31
CA LEU A 179 0.93 -7.55 6.14
C LEU A 179 2.30 -7.94 5.60
N ASP A 180 3.31 -7.53 6.32
CA ASP A 180 4.66 -8.02 6.13
C ASP A 180 4.87 -9.31 6.95
N HIS A 181 4.57 -10.45 6.35
CA HIS A 181 4.57 -11.76 7.02
C HIS A 181 5.97 -12.36 7.18
N VAL A 182 6.96 -11.83 6.46
CA VAL A 182 8.37 -12.22 6.53
C VAL A 182 9.22 -11.01 6.90
N VAL A 183 10.06 -11.18 7.91
CA VAL A 183 11.07 -10.16 8.25
C VAL A 183 12.20 -10.22 7.23
N ALA A 184 12.24 -9.28 6.31
CA ALA A 184 13.29 -9.09 5.33
C ALA A 184 13.41 -7.60 4.99
N GLU A 185 14.50 -6.96 5.40
CA GLU A 185 14.63 -5.51 5.31
C GLU A 185 15.87 -5.10 4.50
N MET A 186 15.66 -4.18 3.55
CA MET A 186 16.73 -3.64 2.71
C MET A 186 17.79 -2.88 3.51
N ASP A 187 17.39 -2.19 4.58
CA ASP A 187 18.34 -1.41 5.40
C ASP A 187 19.39 -2.30 6.06
N SER A 188 18.97 -3.45 6.59
CA SER A 188 19.89 -4.46 7.14
C SER A 188 20.82 -5.02 6.08
N MET A 189 20.33 -5.28 4.87
CA MET A 189 21.13 -5.73 3.74
C MET A 189 22.10 -4.67 3.25
N SER A 190 21.70 -3.40 3.21
CA SER A 190 22.56 -2.30 2.78
C SER A 190 23.79 -2.12 3.69
N GLN A 191 23.64 -2.42 4.98
CA GLN A 191 24.72 -2.29 5.97
C GLN A 191 25.66 -3.52 6.00
N LYS A 192 25.10 -4.72 5.87
CA LYS A 192 25.82 -6.00 6.09
C LYS A 192 26.05 -6.82 4.81
N GLY A 193 25.48 -6.39 3.67
CA GLY A 193 25.52 -7.15 2.41
C GLY A 193 24.57 -8.35 2.37
N SER A 194 23.99 -8.74 3.51
CA SER A 194 23.07 -9.88 3.62
C SER A 194 22.09 -9.70 4.79
N SER A 195 20.97 -10.41 4.73
CA SER A 195 19.98 -10.49 5.82
C SER A 195 19.41 -11.89 5.89
N LEU A 196 19.08 -12.36 7.10
CA LEU A 196 18.31 -13.58 7.30
C LEU A 196 16.82 -13.22 7.25
N ALA A 197 16.11 -13.74 6.27
CA ALA A 197 14.67 -13.67 6.20
C ALA A 197 14.03 -14.78 7.02
N PHE A 198 13.08 -14.45 7.87
CA PHE A 198 12.36 -15.41 8.71
C PHE A 198 10.90 -14.98 8.89
N SER A 199 10.03 -15.94 9.22
CA SER A 199 8.61 -15.70 9.41
C SER A 199 8.33 -14.83 10.63
N ARG A 200 7.45 -13.88 10.48
CA ARG A 200 6.91 -13.06 11.58
C ARG A 200 5.71 -13.78 12.19
N ASN A 201 5.78 -14.08 13.48
CA ASN A 201 4.65 -14.66 14.18
C ASN A 201 3.71 -13.54 14.66
N LEU A 202 2.65 -13.29 13.92
CA LEU A 202 1.63 -12.29 14.25
C LEU A 202 0.42 -12.87 14.96
N ASN A 203 0.34 -14.21 15.13
CA ASN A 203 -0.83 -14.92 15.65
C ASN A 203 -2.12 -14.66 14.84
N LEU A 204 -2.01 -14.50 13.51
CA LEU A 204 -3.13 -14.19 12.63
C LEU A 204 -3.47 -15.33 11.66
N ASP A 205 -2.71 -16.41 11.63
CA ASP A 205 -2.85 -17.49 10.64
C ASP A 205 -4.23 -18.16 10.73
N ASP A 206 -4.68 -18.51 11.94
CA ASP A 206 -5.99 -19.13 12.19
C ASP A 206 -7.14 -18.14 11.90
N PHE A 207 -6.93 -16.85 12.17
CA PHE A 207 -7.87 -15.78 11.90
C PHE A 207 -8.16 -15.66 10.39
N PHE A 208 -7.13 -15.54 9.57
CA PHE A 208 -7.28 -15.45 8.11
C PHE A 208 -7.72 -16.79 7.49
N PHE A 209 -7.23 -17.91 8.02
CA PHE A 209 -7.66 -19.23 7.57
C PHE A 209 -9.17 -19.42 7.69
N ARG A 210 -9.76 -18.96 8.79
CA ARG A 210 -11.22 -19.02 8.99
C ARG A 210 -11.98 -18.18 7.96
N TYR A 211 -11.42 -17.08 7.52
CA TYR A 211 -12.01 -16.25 6.46
C TYR A 211 -11.71 -16.76 5.04
N GLY A 212 -10.98 -17.83 4.92
CA GLY A 212 -10.75 -18.53 3.66
C GLY A 212 -9.55 -18.04 2.87
N ILE A 213 -8.53 -17.54 3.56
CA ILE A 213 -7.22 -17.21 2.99
C ILE A 213 -6.11 -17.71 3.90
N ARG A 214 -4.95 -17.99 3.31
CA ARG A 214 -3.71 -18.28 4.02
C ARG A 214 -2.61 -17.40 3.46
N VAL A 215 -1.96 -16.62 4.31
CA VAL A 215 -0.73 -15.93 3.98
C VAL A 215 0.43 -16.88 4.27
N ASN A 216 1.24 -17.17 3.26
CA ASN A 216 2.31 -18.16 3.40
C ASN A 216 3.57 -17.54 4.02
N HIS A 217 4.35 -18.37 4.73
CA HIS A 217 5.64 -17.97 5.33
C HIS A 217 6.77 -18.01 4.30
N ASN A 218 6.60 -17.31 3.20
CA ASN A 218 7.56 -17.33 2.09
C ASN A 218 7.67 -15.96 1.42
N MET A 219 8.61 -15.84 0.50
CA MET A 219 8.81 -14.65 -0.32
C MET A 219 8.65 -15.01 -1.79
N VAL A 220 7.96 -14.15 -2.53
CA VAL A 220 7.78 -14.29 -3.98
C VAL A 220 8.84 -13.48 -4.70
N LYS A 221 9.70 -14.17 -5.44
CA LYS A 221 10.60 -13.58 -6.45
C LYS A 221 9.90 -13.56 -7.80
N ASP A 222 10.07 -12.48 -8.56
CA ASP A 222 9.50 -12.34 -9.90
C ASP A 222 10.56 -11.80 -10.86
N LEU A 223 10.63 -12.30 -12.10
CA LEU A 223 11.51 -11.74 -13.12
C LEU A 223 11.08 -10.34 -13.53
N TYR A 224 9.78 -10.04 -13.42
CA TYR A 224 9.26 -8.69 -13.58
C TYR A 224 9.36 -7.94 -12.24
N ALA A 225 10.51 -7.32 -12.04
CA ALA A 225 10.90 -6.73 -10.76
C ALA A 225 11.38 -5.28 -10.87
N ALA A 226 11.29 -4.56 -9.78
CA ALA A 226 11.85 -3.22 -9.67
C ALA A 226 13.37 -3.26 -9.54
N LYS A 227 14.00 -2.15 -9.92
CA LYS A 227 15.43 -1.94 -9.69
C LYS A 227 15.67 -1.36 -8.30
N ILE A 228 16.81 -1.73 -7.72
CA ILE A 228 17.39 -1.09 -6.54
C ILE A 228 18.66 -0.36 -6.95
N SER A 229 18.95 0.76 -6.29
CA SER A 229 20.17 1.54 -6.52
C SER A 229 21.23 1.14 -5.49
N LEU A 230 22.36 0.66 -5.94
CA LEU A 230 23.47 0.25 -5.08
C LEU A 230 24.73 1.05 -5.38
N ALA A 231 25.50 1.34 -4.35
CA ALA A 231 26.81 1.99 -4.50
C ALA A 231 27.80 1.01 -5.13
N THR A 232 28.42 1.39 -6.25
CA THR A 232 29.38 0.55 -7.01
C THR A 232 30.82 1.04 -6.92
N GLY A 233 31.06 2.09 -6.14
CA GLY A 233 32.40 2.66 -5.92
C GLY A 233 32.38 4.18 -5.82
N ASN A 234 33.58 4.76 -5.71
CA ASN A 234 33.75 6.21 -5.60
C ASN A 234 34.58 6.75 -6.77
N THR A 235 34.21 7.89 -7.29
CA THR A 235 35.03 8.69 -8.20
C THR A 235 35.37 10.00 -7.51
N GLY A 236 36.57 10.08 -6.93
CA GLY A 236 36.94 11.16 -6.03
C GLY A 236 36.06 11.17 -4.79
N ASN A 237 35.41 12.32 -4.50
CA ASN A 237 34.50 12.47 -3.35
C ASN A 237 33.03 12.13 -3.68
N ARG A 238 32.73 11.55 -4.84
CA ARG A 238 31.37 11.17 -5.25
C ARG A 238 31.19 9.67 -5.26
N THR A 239 30.15 9.20 -4.60
CA THR A 239 29.74 7.79 -4.68
C THR A 239 28.97 7.56 -5.98
N ASN A 240 29.39 6.54 -6.74
CA ASN A 240 28.70 6.10 -7.94
C ASN A 240 27.58 5.11 -7.55
N TYR A 241 26.41 5.29 -8.15
CA TYR A 241 25.28 4.39 -7.96
C TYR A 241 24.88 3.79 -9.29
N GLU A 242 24.61 2.49 -9.27
CA GLU A 242 24.07 1.75 -10.39
C GLU A 242 22.76 1.06 -10.02
N ASN A 243 21.89 0.87 -11.03
CA ASN A 243 20.57 0.29 -10.85
C ASN A 243 20.58 -1.19 -11.25
N PHE A 244 20.25 -2.06 -10.31
CA PHE A 244 20.20 -3.52 -10.49
C PHE A 244 18.77 -4.02 -10.34
N LEU A 245 18.35 -5.01 -11.14
CA LEU A 245 17.10 -5.72 -10.93
C LEU A 245 17.13 -6.48 -9.61
N TRP A 246 16.07 -6.33 -8.82
CA TRP A 246 15.95 -6.99 -7.53
C TRP A 246 14.70 -7.86 -7.47
N TYR A 247 14.86 -9.14 -7.72
CA TYR A 247 13.73 -10.07 -7.92
C TYR A 247 12.83 -10.25 -6.71
N TYR A 248 13.25 -9.86 -5.53
CA TYR A 248 12.44 -9.81 -4.32
C TYR A 248 11.50 -8.58 -4.24
N HIS A 249 11.62 -7.66 -5.21
CA HIS A 249 10.73 -6.52 -5.34
C HIS A 249 9.89 -6.63 -6.63
N PRO A 250 8.91 -7.55 -6.68
CA PRO A 250 8.07 -7.70 -7.86
C PRO A 250 7.32 -6.41 -8.19
N LEU A 251 7.21 -6.12 -9.48
CA LEU A 251 6.31 -5.13 -10.03
C LEU A 251 5.00 -5.83 -10.40
N VAL A 252 4.01 -5.70 -9.53
CA VAL A 252 2.72 -6.35 -9.74
C VAL A 252 1.80 -5.51 -10.59
N THR A 253 1.11 -6.17 -11.52
CA THR A 253 0.10 -5.52 -12.33
C THR A 253 -1.26 -5.73 -11.66
N PRO A 254 -1.96 -4.66 -11.29
CA PRO A 254 -3.29 -4.75 -10.72
C PRO A 254 -4.28 -5.42 -11.67
N SER A 255 -5.26 -6.11 -11.12
CA SER A 255 -6.34 -6.70 -11.92
C SER A 255 -7.24 -5.61 -12.50
N ASN A 256 -7.41 -5.60 -13.82
CA ASN A 256 -8.33 -4.67 -14.49
C ASN A 256 -9.82 -5.10 -14.39
N ARG A 257 -10.13 -6.08 -13.57
CA ARG A 257 -11.49 -6.64 -13.43
C ARG A 257 -12.30 -6.05 -12.29
N HIS A 258 -11.68 -5.25 -11.41
CA HIS A 258 -12.34 -4.69 -10.25
C HIS A 258 -12.14 -3.17 -10.16
N PRO A 259 -13.18 -2.39 -9.78
CA PRO A 259 -13.07 -0.91 -9.68
C PRO A 259 -11.95 -0.41 -8.77
N VAL A 260 -11.56 -1.17 -7.73
CA VAL A 260 -10.47 -0.82 -6.81
C VAL A 260 -9.10 -0.88 -7.50
N SER A 261 -8.93 -1.73 -8.50
CA SER A 261 -7.64 -2.01 -9.14
C SER A 261 -7.56 -1.58 -10.61
N ILE A 262 -8.69 -1.19 -11.21
CA ILE A 262 -8.72 -0.74 -12.61
C ILE A 262 -7.95 0.57 -12.78
N ASN A 263 -7.19 0.69 -13.87
CA ASN A 263 -6.40 1.87 -14.23
C ASN A 263 -5.28 2.23 -13.25
N LEU A 264 -4.91 1.34 -12.33
CA LEU A 264 -3.69 1.51 -11.54
C LEU A 264 -2.47 1.09 -12.38
N GLY A 265 -1.38 1.83 -12.23
CA GLY A 265 -0.08 1.43 -12.77
C GLY A 265 0.52 0.23 -12.02
N SER A 266 1.68 -0.24 -12.44
CA SER A 266 2.40 -1.30 -11.72
C SER A 266 2.76 -0.84 -10.31
N ILE A 267 2.56 -1.72 -9.34
CA ILE A 267 2.85 -1.49 -7.92
C ILE A 267 4.09 -2.30 -7.55
N LYS A 268 5.07 -1.63 -6.95
CA LYS A 268 6.24 -2.30 -6.39
C LYS A 268 5.87 -2.84 -5.01
N LEU A 269 6.02 -4.14 -4.81
CA LEU A 269 6.00 -4.78 -3.49
C LEU A 269 7.41 -5.17 -3.05
N GLN A 270 7.64 -5.30 -1.75
CA GLN A 270 8.95 -5.64 -1.18
C GLN A 270 8.84 -6.92 -0.36
N PHE A 271 9.50 -7.97 -0.79
CA PHE A 271 9.49 -9.31 -0.14
C PHE A 271 8.08 -9.88 0.11
N PRO A 272 7.12 -9.72 -0.83
CA PRO A 272 5.75 -10.12 -0.57
C PRO A 272 5.62 -11.63 -0.40
N SER A 273 4.68 -12.02 0.46
CA SER A 273 4.30 -13.42 0.69
C SER A 273 3.16 -13.85 -0.23
N ALA A 274 3.18 -15.10 -0.68
CA ALA A 274 2.07 -15.64 -1.47
C ALA A 274 0.82 -15.84 -0.60
N ILE A 275 -0.34 -15.52 -1.15
CA ILE A 275 -1.65 -15.73 -0.53
C ILE A 275 -2.37 -16.87 -1.23
N ASP A 276 -2.75 -17.90 -0.49
CA ASP A 276 -3.61 -18.98 -0.98
C ASP A 276 -5.07 -18.71 -0.61
N THR A 277 -5.99 -19.15 -1.46
CA THR A 277 -7.44 -19.08 -1.21
C THR A 277 -8.00 -20.44 -0.85
N LEU A 278 -8.90 -20.47 0.12
CA LEU A 278 -9.57 -21.66 0.60
C LEU A 278 -11.07 -21.59 0.25
N ALA A 279 -11.68 -22.72 -0.02
CA ALA A 279 -13.10 -22.78 -0.36
C ALA A 279 -13.96 -22.45 0.87
N ASN A 280 -14.78 -21.42 0.77
CA ASN A 280 -15.85 -21.07 1.72
C ASN A 280 -16.88 -20.17 1.02
N ALA A 281 -17.88 -19.67 1.76
CA ALA A 281 -18.96 -18.85 1.21
C ALA A 281 -18.54 -17.38 0.92
N ILE A 282 -17.35 -16.96 1.34
CA ILE A 282 -16.85 -15.59 1.13
C ILE A 282 -16.39 -15.43 -0.32
N GLN A 283 -16.86 -14.40 -0.98
CA GLN A 283 -16.38 -14.04 -2.32
C GLN A 283 -14.94 -13.53 -2.23
N LYS A 284 -14.08 -14.02 -3.10
CA LYS A 284 -12.67 -13.68 -3.18
C LYS A 284 -12.35 -13.07 -4.54
N THR A 285 -11.84 -11.84 -4.53
CA THR A 285 -11.42 -11.14 -5.74
C THR A 285 -9.93 -10.82 -5.65
N ILE A 286 -9.15 -11.37 -6.56
CA ILE A 286 -7.72 -11.09 -6.64
C ILE A 286 -7.55 -9.67 -7.16
N LEU A 287 -6.90 -8.80 -6.37
CA LEU A 287 -6.60 -7.41 -6.72
C LEU A 287 -5.19 -7.27 -7.31
N LEU A 288 -4.22 -7.92 -6.68
CA LEU A 288 -2.80 -7.86 -7.06
C LEU A 288 -2.27 -9.27 -7.30
N GLU A 289 -1.61 -9.46 -8.43
CA GLU A 289 -1.06 -10.74 -8.84
C GLU A 289 0.32 -10.55 -9.47
N SER A 290 1.26 -11.44 -9.14
CA SER A 290 2.59 -11.48 -9.76
C SER A 290 2.52 -11.83 -11.25
N SER A 291 3.65 -11.76 -11.94
CA SER A 291 3.76 -12.36 -13.28
C SER A 291 3.70 -13.90 -13.21
N SER A 292 3.72 -14.57 -14.36
CA SER A 292 3.84 -16.03 -14.42
C SER A 292 5.25 -16.55 -14.16
N LEU A 293 6.24 -15.65 -14.19
CA LEU A 293 7.65 -15.97 -14.07
C LEU A 293 8.13 -15.75 -12.63
N THR A 294 7.62 -16.57 -11.73
CA THR A 294 7.91 -16.49 -10.29
C THR A 294 8.69 -17.67 -9.77
N LYS A 295 9.37 -17.42 -8.65
CA LYS A 295 9.95 -18.39 -7.76
C LYS A 295 9.60 -18.05 -6.33
N VAL A 296 9.03 -19.01 -5.61
CA VAL A 296 8.77 -18.89 -4.17
C VAL A 296 10.01 -19.33 -3.39
N VAL A 297 10.37 -18.60 -2.37
CA VAL A 297 11.49 -18.89 -1.47
C VAL A 297 10.93 -19.02 -0.06
N GLU A 298 11.02 -20.21 0.50
CA GLU A 298 10.55 -20.48 1.87
C GLU A 298 11.46 -19.82 2.91
N THR A 299 10.92 -19.58 4.09
CA THR A 299 11.68 -19.07 5.25
C THR A 299 11.94 -20.20 6.26
N PRO A 300 13.06 -20.16 7.01
CA PRO A 300 14.13 -19.14 6.97
C PRO A 300 15.05 -19.25 5.74
N ASN A 301 15.52 -18.10 5.24
CA ASN A 301 16.44 -18.05 4.10
C ASN A 301 17.41 -16.87 4.21
N PHE A 302 18.65 -17.04 3.76
CA PHE A 302 19.59 -15.93 3.62
C PHE A 302 19.39 -15.21 2.29
N ILE A 303 19.31 -13.89 2.35
CA ILE A 303 19.24 -13.00 1.20
C ILE A 303 20.55 -12.22 1.14
N GLU A 304 21.24 -12.26 0.00
CA GLU A 304 22.50 -11.58 -0.21
C GLU A 304 22.40 -10.55 -1.33
N LEU A 305 22.90 -9.34 -1.11
CA LEU A 305 22.92 -8.30 -2.14
C LEU A 305 23.75 -8.69 -3.36
N LYS A 306 24.79 -9.52 -3.19
CA LYS A 306 25.60 -10.01 -4.31
C LYS A 306 24.78 -10.76 -5.39
N ALA A 307 23.58 -11.26 -5.04
CA ALA A 307 22.68 -11.92 -5.98
C ALA A 307 22.22 -11.00 -7.13
N VAL A 308 22.41 -9.68 -7.04
CA VAL A 308 22.14 -8.74 -8.16
C VAL A 308 23.08 -8.98 -9.35
N ASN A 309 24.25 -9.57 -9.12
CA ASN A 309 25.24 -9.86 -10.15
C ASN A 309 25.00 -11.23 -10.84
N GLU A 310 24.07 -12.02 -10.30
CA GLU A 310 23.75 -13.34 -10.86
C GLU A 310 22.64 -13.20 -11.91
N LEU A 311 22.92 -13.72 -13.11
CA LEU A 311 21.86 -13.81 -14.11
C LEU A 311 20.83 -14.85 -13.65
N PRO A 312 19.54 -14.51 -13.64
CA PRO A 312 18.53 -15.47 -13.24
C PRO A 312 18.42 -16.60 -14.25
N ASP A 313 18.35 -17.83 -13.79
CA ASP A 313 17.94 -18.94 -14.64
C ASP A 313 16.41 -18.92 -14.81
N PRO A 314 15.88 -18.59 -16.02
CA PRO A 314 14.42 -18.54 -16.21
C PRO A 314 13.73 -19.89 -15.97
N LYS A 315 14.48 -20.99 -16.00
CA LYS A 315 13.93 -22.34 -15.79
C LYS A 315 13.43 -22.54 -14.35
N ILE A 316 14.00 -21.83 -13.38
CA ILE A 316 13.57 -21.92 -11.97
C ILE A 316 12.44 -20.96 -11.62
N PHE A 317 12.11 -19.99 -12.52
CA PHE A 317 11.01 -19.07 -12.36
C PHE A 317 9.76 -19.57 -13.12
N ARG A 318 9.23 -20.73 -12.73
CA ARG A 318 8.10 -21.39 -13.41
C ARG A 318 6.95 -21.77 -12.47
N GLN A 319 6.88 -21.13 -11.31
CA GLN A 319 5.85 -21.48 -10.31
C GLN A 319 4.50 -20.76 -10.55
N GLY A 320 4.36 -20.07 -11.70
CA GLY A 320 3.12 -19.42 -12.09
C GLY A 320 2.81 -18.17 -11.28
N LYS A 321 1.66 -17.59 -11.55
CA LYS A 321 1.18 -16.41 -10.85
C LYS A 321 0.92 -16.67 -9.38
N LYS A 322 1.19 -15.67 -8.54
CA LYS A 322 0.94 -15.69 -7.10
C LYS A 322 0.05 -14.52 -6.72
N THR A 323 -0.98 -14.79 -5.94
CA THR A 323 -1.83 -13.74 -5.36
C THR A 323 -1.04 -13.02 -4.27
N LEU A 324 -0.99 -11.69 -4.36
CA LEU A 324 -0.27 -10.82 -3.44
C LEU A 324 -1.18 -9.75 -2.81
N GLY A 325 -2.38 -9.60 -3.34
CA GLY A 325 -3.42 -8.74 -2.78
C GLY A 325 -4.80 -9.27 -3.13
N ILE A 326 -5.69 -9.32 -2.14
CA ILE A 326 -7.01 -9.93 -2.27
C ILE A 326 -8.07 -9.13 -1.53
N LEU A 327 -9.27 -9.09 -2.12
CA LEU A 327 -10.49 -8.56 -1.50
C LEU A 327 -11.42 -9.73 -1.17
N LEU A 328 -11.88 -9.76 0.06
CA LEU A 328 -12.90 -10.65 0.58
C LEU A 328 -14.19 -9.87 0.80
N GLU A 329 -15.32 -10.37 0.32
CA GLU A 329 -16.63 -9.73 0.44
C GLU A 329 -17.71 -10.73 0.79
N GLY A 330 -18.60 -10.36 1.70
CA GLY A 330 -19.75 -11.17 2.07
C GLY A 330 -20.07 -11.14 3.56
N ASN A 331 -20.84 -12.15 3.98
CA ASN A 331 -21.20 -12.34 5.39
C ASN A 331 -20.15 -13.27 6.01
N PHE A 332 -19.26 -12.67 6.80
CA PHE A 332 -18.20 -13.43 7.46
C PHE A 332 -18.75 -14.29 8.59
N THR A 333 -18.18 -15.48 8.78
CA THR A 333 -18.42 -16.31 9.96
C THR A 333 -17.31 -16.06 10.95
N SER A 334 -17.64 -15.90 12.22
CA SER A 334 -16.69 -15.63 13.30
C SER A 334 -15.54 -16.65 13.32
N ALA A 335 -14.33 -16.13 13.48
CA ALA A 335 -13.15 -16.96 13.72
C ALA A 335 -13.26 -17.75 15.05
N TYR A 336 -14.15 -17.30 15.92
CA TYR A 336 -14.45 -17.91 17.22
C TYR A 336 -15.75 -18.70 17.25
N LYS A 337 -16.37 -18.96 16.09
CA LYS A 337 -17.49 -19.88 16.03
C LYS A 337 -17.01 -21.28 16.42
N ASP A 338 -17.78 -21.94 17.29
CA ASP A 338 -17.46 -23.24 17.88
C ASP A 338 -16.17 -23.27 18.74
N ARG A 339 -15.75 -22.08 19.23
CA ARG A 339 -14.64 -21.93 20.18
C ARG A 339 -15.10 -21.14 21.40
N VAL A 340 -14.40 -21.33 22.52
CA VAL A 340 -14.57 -20.48 23.71
C VAL A 340 -13.97 -19.12 23.41
N PRO A 341 -14.76 -18.03 23.42
CA PRO A 341 -14.23 -16.69 23.19
C PRO A 341 -13.43 -16.23 24.41
N PRO A 342 -12.47 -15.33 24.24
CA PRO A 342 -11.64 -14.82 25.35
C PRO A 342 -12.44 -14.00 26.36
N PHE A 343 -13.62 -13.49 25.98
CA PHE A 343 -14.60 -12.82 26.82
C PHE A 343 -15.97 -12.78 26.13
N GLU A 344 -17.03 -12.44 26.89
CA GLU A 344 -18.37 -12.32 26.32
C GLU A 344 -18.68 -10.87 25.90
N PHE A 345 -19.31 -10.73 24.72
CA PHE A 345 -19.93 -9.49 24.26
C PHE A 345 -21.45 -9.59 24.41
N SER A 346 -22.12 -8.46 24.72
CA SER A 346 -23.59 -8.40 24.79
C SER A 346 -24.23 -8.71 23.44
N ASP A 347 -23.57 -8.28 22.34
CA ASP A 347 -24.06 -8.39 20.96
C ASP A 347 -23.17 -9.29 20.11
N LYS A 348 -22.63 -10.37 20.70
CA LYS A 348 -21.78 -11.35 20.00
C LYS A 348 -22.49 -11.90 18.76
N ARG A 349 -21.79 -11.88 17.63
CA ARG A 349 -22.24 -12.44 16.37
C ARG A 349 -21.42 -13.67 15.99
N GLU A 350 -22.07 -14.72 15.51
CA GLU A 350 -21.42 -15.87 14.87
C GLU A 350 -21.38 -15.72 13.35
N THR A 351 -22.37 -15.02 12.79
CA THR A 351 -22.45 -14.68 11.36
C THR A 351 -22.66 -13.19 11.24
N GLY A 352 -21.84 -12.56 10.43
CA GLY A 352 -21.80 -11.11 10.31
C GLY A 352 -22.79 -10.53 9.31
N LEU A 353 -22.91 -9.21 9.37
CA LEU A 353 -23.49 -8.40 8.32
C LEU A 353 -22.54 -8.40 7.09
N PRO A 354 -23.03 -8.01 5.89
CA PRO A 354 -22.17 -7.85 4.73
C PRO A 354 -21.00 -6.90 5.02
N SER A 355 -19.80 -7.38 4.87
CA SER A 355 -18.59 -6.63 5.11
C SER A 355 -17.51 -6.91 4.07
N LYS A 356 -16.37 -6.23 4.20
CA LYS A 356 -15.24 -6.31 3.26
C LYS A 356 -13.91 -6.30 4.01
N MET A 357 -13.00 -7.13 3.53
CA MET A 357 -11.62 -7.16 3.98
C MET A 357 -10.70 -7.11 2.77
N ILE A 358 -9.73 -6.21 2.77
CA ILE A 358 -8.61 -6.23 1.82
C ILE A 358 -7.36 -6.65 2.59
N LEU A 359 -6.59 -7.56 2.00
CA LEU A 359 -5.28 -7.96 2.49
C LEU A 359 -4.27 -7.85 1.36
N ILE A 360 -3.15 -7.18 1.63
CA ILE A 360 -1.98 -7.05 0.77
C ILE A 360 -0.78 -7.56 1.56
N SER A 361 -0.01 -8.45 0.94
CA SER A 361 1.11 -9.15 1.59
C SER A 361 2.43 -8.38 1.44
N ASP A 362 2.45 -7.10 1.89
CA ASP A 362 3.67 -6.26 1.93
C ASP A 362 3.51 -5.16 3.00
#